data_d82f643450d110da80b800e27c6627e6
#
_entry.id   d82f643450d110da80b800e27c6627e6
#
_cell.length_a   1.000
_cell.length_b   1.000
_cell.length_c   1.000
_cell.angle_alpha   90.00
_cell.angle_beta   90.00
_cell.angle_gamma   90.00
#
_symmetry.space_group_name_H-M   'P 1'
#
loop_
_entity.id
_entity.type
_entity.pdbx_description
1 polymer ?
#
loop_
_entity_poly.entity_id
_entity_poly.type
_entity_poly.pdbx_seq_one_letter_code
_entity_poly.pdbx_strand_id
1 'polypeptide(L)'
;MAAIVSTAVVLTVSGTTIASADDRMGGRDGKGINSLLSTLVANGTITQSQADSIAKAATDLRGAAKALKQNHRDSLDAVVTSTLGISLDAVKTRMKAGESLAQIAGSKKDALIAALVAEVNKQIDAALTAGKITAAQATAQKAKTTERVTNMVNNVKYKGYKGFKGGNRA
;
A
#
# COMPACT_ATOMS: atom_id res chain seq x y z
N MET A 1 33.14 -26.18 5.60
CA MET A 1 33.72 -24.88 5.17
C MET A 1 33.19 -24.58 3.78
N ALA A 2 32.22 -23.71 3.65
CA ALA A 2 31.63 -23.32 2.35
C ALA A 2 32.26 -21.98 1.94
N ALA A 3 33.01 -21.97 0.85
CA ALA A 3 33.64 -20.79 0.30
C ALA A 3 32.61 -19.92 -0.43
N ILE A 4 32.39 -18.72 0.05
CA ILE A 4 31.61 -17.70 -0.63
C ILE A 4 32.52 -17.05 -1.67
N VAL A 5 32.30 -17.33 -2.95
CA VAL A 5 32.96 -16.63 -4.05
C VAL A 5 32.20 -15.32 -4.31
N SER A 6 32.75 -14.22 -3.80
CA SER A 6 32.27 -12.88 -4.13
C SER A 6 32.81 -12.46 -5.49
N THR A 7 32.00 -12.55 -6.53
CA THR A 7 32.31 -11.97 -7.84
C THR A 7 31.92 -10.49 -7.83
N ALA A 8 32.89 -9.61 -7.67
CA ALA A 8 32.71 -8.17 -7.86
C ALA A 8 32.51 -7.90 -9.36
N VAL A 9 31.29 -7.52 -9.76
CA VAL A 9 31.02 -7.00 -11.10
C VAL A 9 31.37 -5.50 -11.11
N VAL A 10 32.47 -5.15 -11.73
CA VAL A 10 32.83 -3.75 -12.04
C VAL A 10 31.96 -3.32 -13.22
N LEU A 11 30.96 -2.50 -12.99
CA LEU A 11 30.21 -1.83 -14.06
C LEU A 11 30.99 -0.60 -14.51
N THR A 12 31.68 -0.70 -15.64
CA THR A 12 32.13 0.48 -16.40
C THR A 12 30.93 1.00 -17.19
N VAL A 13 30.28 2.05 -16.70
CA VAL A 13 29.26 2.79 -17.45
C VAL A 13 29.94 3.71 -18.43
N SER A 14 30.11 3.26 -19.67
CA SER A 14 30.43 4.15 -20.80
C SER A 14 29.15 4.93 -21.13
N GLY A 15 29.27 6.28 -21.07
CA GLY A 15 28.16 7.21 -21.17
C GLY A 15 27.29 7.01 -22.40
N THR A 16 26.06 6.60 -22.18
CA THR A 16 24.94 6.89 -23.08
C THR A 16 23.97 7.76 -22.31
N THR A 17 23.76 8.96 -22.81
CA THR A 17 22.71 9.88 -22.33
C THR A 17 21.38 9.16 -22.35
N ILE A 18 20.85 8.89 -21.17
CA ILE A 18 19.47 8.39 -21.04
C ILE A 18 18.58 9.59 -21.34
N ALA A 19 18.20 9.72 -22.60
CA ALA A 19 17.15 10.64 -23.00
C ALA A 19 15.88 10.27 -22.26
N SER A 20 15.42 11.21 -21.43
CA SER A 20 14.07 11.37 -20.91
C SER A 20 13.27 10.06 -20.83
N ALA A 21 13.40 9.31 -19.74
CA ALA A 21 12.42 8.28 -19.37
C ALA A 21 11.14 9.04 -18.99
N ASP A 22 10.28 9.21 -19.99
CA ASP A 22 8.94 9.74 -19.88
C ASP A 22 8.18 8.99 -18.77
N ASP A 23 7.39 9.71 -18.04
CA ASP A 23 6.61 9.43 -16.81
C ASP A 23 5.67 8.20 -16.90
N ARG A 24 5.93 7.26 -17.83
CA ARG A 24 5.15 6.06 -18.11
C ARG A 24 5.60 4.79 -17.37
N MET A 25 6.68 4.84 -16.58
CA MET A 25 7.16 3.67 -15.81
C MET A 25 6.27 3.29 -14.62
N GLY A 26 5.22 4.06 -14.32
CA GLY A 26 4.28 3.84 -13.22
C GLY A 26 3.07 2.96 -13.53
N GLY A 27 3.05 2.20 -14.61
CA GLY A 27 1.94 1.31 -14.95
C GLY A 27 1.68 0.30 -13.81
N ARG A 28 0.50 0.40 -13.19
CA ARG A 28 0.02 -0.45 -12.08
C ARG A 28 0.03 -1.95 -12.38
N ASP A 29 0.26 -2.34 -13.61
CA ASP A 29 0.09 -3.71 -14.13
C ASP A 29 1.41 -4.48 -14.31
N GLY A 30 2.53 -3.94 -13.85
CA GLY A 30 3.84 -4.62 -13.98
C GLY A 30 4.45 -4.62 -15.38
N LYS A 31 3.76 -4.09 -16.37
CA LYS A 31 4.22 -4.04 -17.77
C LYS A 31 5.54 -3.27 -17.93
N GLY A 32 5.74 -2.19 -17.15
CA GLY A 32 6.97 -1.41 -17.19
C GLY A 32 8.21 -2.18 -16.74
N ILE A 33 8.10 -3.00 -15.69
CA ILE A 33 9.23 -3.84 -15.23
C ILE A 33 9.57 -4.89 -16.28
N ASN A 34 8.58 -5.59 -16.82
CA ASN A 34 8.82 -6.64 -17.82
C ASN A 34 9.44 -6.07 -19.10
N SER A 35 8.99 -4.90 -19.56
CA SER A 35 9.59 -4.22 -20.70
C SER A 35 11.06 -3.83 -20.45
N LEU A 36 11.35 -3.27 -19.25
CA LEU A 36 12.72 -2.96 -18.84
C LEU A 36 13.60 -4.22 -18.81
N LEU A 37 13.12 -5.29 -18.19
CA LEU A 37 13.87 -6.55 -18.12
C LEU A 37 14.13 -7.14 -19.50
N SER A 38 13.15 -7.12 -20.41
CA SER A 38 13.33 -7.58 -21.79
C SER A 38 14.40 -6.76 -22.53
N THR A 39 14.43 -5.45 -22.32
CA THR A 39 15.48 -4.59 -22.90
C THR A 39 16.85 -4.93 -22.35
N LEU A 40 16.98 -5.16 -21.04
CA LEU A 40 18.26 -5.52 -20.41
C LEU A 40 18.76 -6.89 -20.88
N VAL A 41 17.87 -7.83 -21.12
CA VAL A 41 18.22 -9.14 -21.70
C VAL A 41 18.66 -8.97 -23.16
N ALA A 42 17.91 -8.20 -23.97
CA ALA A 42 18.25 -7.96 -25.38
C ALA A 42 19.61 -7.27 -25.54
N ASN A 43 19.97 -6.40 -24.60
CA ASN A 43 21.28 -5.72 -24.59
C ASN A 43 22.39 -6.56 -23.94
N GLY A 44 22.11 -7.80 -23.51
CA GLY A 44 23.10 -8.66 -22.86
C GLY A 44 23.53 -8.23 -21.46
N THR A 45 22.84 -7.23 -20.85
CA THR A 45 23.17 -6.72 -19.51
C THR A 45 22.85 -7.73 -18.42
N ILE A 46 21.76 -8.47 -18.59
CA ILE A 46 21.33 -9.56 -17.71
C ILE A 46 20.93 -10.78 -18.53
N THR A 47 21.01 -11.96 -17.93
CA THR A 47 20.51 -13.21 -18.55
C THR A 47 18.99 -13.30 -18.41
N GLN A 48 18.36 -14.13 -19.26
CA GLN A 48 16.91 -14.41 -19.13
C GLN A 48 16.56 -14.96 -17.75
N SER A 49 17.39 -15.87 -17.20
CA SER A 49 17.16 -16.43 -15.85
C SER A 49 17.19 -15.36 -14.74
N GLN A 50 18.07 -14.35 -14.86
CA GLN A 50 18.11 -13.22 -13.94
C GLN A 50 16.86 -12.34 -14.09
N ALA A 51 16.43 -12.08 -15.33
CA ALA A 51 15.20 -11.34 -15.61
C ALA A 51 13.97 -12.02 -15.00
N ASP A 52 13.85 -13.35 -15.18
CA ASP A 52 12.74 -14.13 -14.63
C ASP A 52 12.75 -14.13 -13.09
N SER A 53 13.92 -14.22 -12.47
CA SER A 53 14.07 -14.14 -11.02
C SER A 53 13.65 -12.78 -10.47
N ILE A 54 14.02 -11.67 -11.15
CA ILE A 54 13.61 -10.31 -10.78
C ILE A 54 12.10 -10.13 -10.96
N ALA A 55 11.53 -10.60 -12.08
CA ALA A 55 10.10 -10.53 -12.35
C ALA A 55 9.29 -11.29 -11.29
N LYS A 56 9.76 -12.49 -10.91
CA LYS A 56 9.16 -13.28 -9.83
C LYS A 56 9.22 -12.56 -8.50
N ALA A 57 10.38 -12.05 -8.09
CA ALA A 57 10.54 -11.31 -6.85
C ALA A 57 9.64 -10.05 -6.81
N ALA A 58 9.53 -9.31 -7.92
CA ALA A 58 8.63 -8.16 -8.02
C ALA A 58 7.15 -8.57 -7.87
N THR A 59 6.76 -9.71 -8.41
CA THR A 59 5.40 -10.25 -8.29
C THR A 59 5.10 -10.68 -6.87
N ASP A 60 6.02 -11.38 -6.22
CA ASP A 60 5.90 -11.84 -4.83
C ASP A 60 5.78 -10.65 -3.86
N LEU A 61 6.60 -9.60 -4.06
CA LEU A 61 6.51 -8.35 -3.28
C LEU A 61 5.16 -7.64 -3.45
N ARG A 62 4.61 -7.59 -4.67
CA ARG A 62 3.27 -7.03 -4.91
C ARG A 62 2.18 -7.85 -4.23
N GLY A 63 2.29 -9.17 -4.29
CA GLY A 63 1.38 -10.09 -3.61
C GLY A 63 1.40 -9.86 -2.09
N ALA A 64 2.57 -9.81 -1.49
CA ALA A 64 2.75 -9.54 -0.07
C ALA A 64 2.19 -8.15 0.32
N ALA A 65 2.46 -7.11 -0.48
CA ALA A 65 1.92 -5.78 -0.23
C ALA A 65 0.39 -5.72 -0.35
N LYS A 66 -0.20 -6.48 -1.28
CA LYS A 66 -1.67 -6.60 -1.41
C LYS A 66 -2.27 -7.32 -0.22
N ALA A 67 -1.68 -8.44 0.21
CA ALA A 67 -2.13 -9.18 1.39
C ALA A 67 -2.06 -8.31 2.66
N LEU A 68 -0.97 -7.57 2.85
CA LEU A 68 -0.83 -6.66 3.98
C LEU A 68 -1.92 -5.58 3.99
N LYS A 69 -2.22 -4.97 2.84
CA LYS A 69 -3.30 -3.98 2.72
C LYS A 69 -4.67 -4.60 3.03
N GLN A 70 -4.89 -5.85 2.63
CA GLN A 70 -6.13 -6.55 2.93
C GLN A 70 -6.24 -6.80 4.43
N ASN A 71 -5.22 -7.36 5.05
CA ASN A 71 -5.20 -7.61 6.49
C ASN A 71 -5.45 -6.32 7.31
N HIS A 72 -4.88 -5.19 6.90
CA HIS A 72 -5.15 -3.90 7.55
C HIS A 72 -6.62 -3.47 7.42
N ARG A 73 -7.24 -3.70 6.27
CA ARG A 73 -8.68 -3.42 6.08
C ARG A 73 -9.53 -4.33 6.94
N ASP A 74 -9.24 -5.63 6.92
CA ASP A 74 -10.00 -6.62 7.67
C ASP A 74 -9.94 -6.32 9.18
N SER A 75 -8.78 -5.90 9.68
CA SER A 75 -8.64 -5.45 11.08
C SER A 75 -9.50 -4.22 11.38
N LEU A 76 -9.51 -3.21 10.50
CA LEU A 76 -10.36 -2.02 10.68
C LEU A 76 -11.85 -2.36 10.55
N ASP A 77 -12.23 -3.21 9.60
CA ASP A 77 -13.60 -3.70 9.43
C ASP A 77 -14.07 -4.47 10.67
N ALA A 78 -13.20 -5.29 11.28
CA ALA A 78 -13.45 -5.99 12.52
C ALA A 78 -13.69 -5.02 13.69
N VAL A 79 -12.89 -3.95 13.81
CA VAL A 79 -13.09 -2.89 14.81
C VAL A 79 -14.43 -2.21 14.62
N VAL A 80 -14.81 -1.87 13.38
CA VAL A 80 -16.10 -1.24 13.08
C VAL A 80 -17.26 -2.14 13.51
N THR A 81 -17.22 -3.40 13.08
CA THR A 81 -18.34 -4.34 13.37
C THR A 81 -18.45 -4.67 14.86
N SER A 82 -17.33 -4.85 15.55
CA SER A 82 -17.33 -5.14 17.00
C SER A 82 -17.82 -3.93 17.82
N THR A 83 -17.41 -2.71 17.46
CA THR A 83 -17.81 -1.50 18.18
C THR A 83 -19.28 -1.17 17.94
N LEU A 84 -19.75 -1.29 16.71
CA LEU A 84 -21.13 -0.94 16.35
C LEU A 84 -22.12 -2.05 16.72
N GLY A 85 -21.68 -3.31 16.73
CA GLY A 85 -22.55 -4.47 16.97
C GLY A 85 -23.43 -4.82 15.77
N ILE A 86 -23.03 -4.41 14.55
CA ILE A 86 -23.74 -4.71 13.30
C ILE A 86 -22.80 -5.36 12.29
N SER A 87 -23.35 -6.09 11.34
CA SER A 87 -22.57 -6.78 10.32
C SER A 87 -21.87 -5.81 9.36
N LEU A 88 -20.75 -6.24 8.79
CA LEU A 88 -20.02 -5.46 7.80
C LEU A 88 -20.89 -5.12 6.57
N ASP A 89 -21.76 -6.04 6.16
CA ASP A 89 -22.64 -5.82 5.02
C ASP A 89 -23.71 -4.76 5.32
N ALA A 90 -24.23 -4.72 6.55
CA ALA A 90 -25.14 -3.66 7.00
C ALA A 90 -24.42 -2.29 6.97
N VAL A 91 -23.18 -2.22 7.48
CA VAL A 91 -22.37 -1.00 7.40
C VAL A 91 -22.15 -0.57 5.94
N LYS A 92 -21.71 -1.49 5.08
CA LYS A 92 -21.49 -1.21 3.66
C LYS A 92 -22.76 -0.76 2.93
N THR A 93 -23.90 -1.34 3.22
CA THR A 93 -25.18 -0.95 2.63
C THR A 93 -25.57 0.47 3.00
N ARG A 94 -25.46 0.84 4.27
CA ARG A 94 -25.74 2.19 4.75
C ARG A 94 -24.76 3.21 4.18
N MET A 95 -23.48 2.88 4.11
CA MET A 95 -22.49 3.73 3.47
C MET A 95 -22.75 3.92 1.96
N LYS A 96 -23.21 2.88 1.24
CA LYS A 96 -23.64 2.99 -0.17
C LYS A 96 -24.86 3.88 -0.33
N ALA A 97 -25.75 3.92 0.65
CA ALA A 97 -26.87 4.83 0.69
C ALA A 97 -26.48 6.30 0.98
N GLY A 98 -25.19 6.56 1.24
CA GLY A 98 -24.65 7.90 1.46
C GLY A 98 -24.47 8.29 2.93
N GLU A 99 -24.64 7.37 3.87
CA GLU A 99 -24.38 7.64 5.28
C GLU A 99 -22.88 7.61 5.58
N SER A 100 -22.41 8.49 6.46
CA SER A 100 -21.06 8.43 7.03
C SER A 100 -20.98 7.38 8.14
N LEU A 101 -19.76 6.92 8.45
CA LEU A 101 -19.56 6.06 9.62
C LEU A 101 -20.02 6.73 10.93
N ALA A 102 -19.91 8.06 11.03
CA ALA A 102 -20.40 8.82 12.16
C ALA A 102 -21.94 8.71 12.31
N GLN A 103 -22.67 8.81 11.20
CA GLN A 103 -24.13 8.65 11.20
C GLN A 103 -24.54 7.21 11.54
N ILE A 104 -23.80 6.22 11.01
CA ILE A 104 -24.03 4.81 11.31
C ILE A 104 -23.77 4.52 12.79
N ALA A 105 -22.71 5.12 13.35
CA ALA A 105 -22.31 4.90 14.75
C ALA A 105 -23.23 5.58 15.76
N GLY A 106 -23.85 6.71 15.40
CA GLY A 106 -24.71 7.46 16.31
C GLY A 106 -24.00 7.80 17.63
N SER A 107 -24.55 7.37 18.74
CA SER A 107 -23.97 7.59 20.09
C SER A 107 -22.63 6.85 20.31
N LYS A 108 -22.31 5.83 19.50
CA LYS A 108 -21.04 5.09 19.59
C LYS A 108 -19.90 5.74 18.78
N LYS A 109 -20.09 6.92 18.18
CA LYS A 109 -19.13 7.59 17.32
C LYS A 109 -17.76 7.76 17.98
N ASP A 110 -17.73 8.30 19.19
CA ASP A 110 -16.47 8.58 19.89
C ASP A 110 -15.73 7.28 20.28
N ALA A 111 -16.49 6.27 20.71
CA ALA A 111 -15.94 4.94 20.97
C ALA A 111 -15.36 4.31 19.69
N LEU A 112 -16.03 4.48 18.55
CA LEU A 112 -15.55 4.01 17.26
C LEU A 112 -14.25 4.72 16.84
N ILE A 113 -14.18 6.04 16.98
CA ILE A 113 -12.97 6.82 16.68
C ILE A 113 -11.83 6.34 17.57
N ALA A 114 -12.03 6.21 18.88
CA ALA A 114 -11.00 5.74 19.81
C ALA A 114 -10.49 4.33 19.46
N ALA A 115 -11.38 3.39 19.17
CA ALA A 115 -11.03 2.02 18.79
C ALA A 115 -10.27 1.97 17.47
N LEU A 116 -10.67 2.74 16.45
CA LEU A 116 -9.96 2.82 15.18
C LEU A 116 -8.59 3.48 15.32
N VAL A 117 -8.45 4.52 16.14
CA VAL A 117 -7.15 5.14 16.45
C VAL A 117 -6.21 4.14 17.10
N ALA A 118 -6.70 3.36 18.08
CA ALA A 118 -5.92 2.33 18.74
C ALA A 118 -5.42 1.27 17.75
N GLU A 119 -6.29 0.78 16.87
CA GLU A 119 -5.92 -0.22 15.86
C GLU A 119 -4.92 0.34 14.84
N VAL A 120 -5.10 1.57 14.35
CA VAL A 120 -4.13 2.20 13.43
C VAL A 120 -2.77 2.38 14.11
N ASN A 121 -2.73 2.82 15.37
CA ASN A 121 -1.49 2.96 16.11
C ASN A 121 -0.79 1.62 16.30
N LYS A 122 -1.53 0.55 16.60
CA LYS A 122 -1.00 -0.83 16.67
C LYS A 122 -0.36 -1.26 15.34
N GLN A 123 -1.00 -0.93 14.20
CA GLN A 123 -0.46 -1.24 12.88
C GLN A 123 0.83 -0.44 12.58
N ILE A 124 0.91 0.82 13.04
CA ILE A 124 2.13 1.65 12.94
C ILE A 124 3.25 1.02 13.78
N ASP A 125 2.96 0.58 15.00
CA ASP A 125 3.95 -0.08 15.88
C ASP A 125 4.44 -1.40 15.27
N ALA A 126 3.56 -2.19 14.71
CA ALA A 126 3.94 -3.41 14.01
C ALA A 126 4.84 -3.13 12.79
N ALA A 127 4.58 -2.06 12.05
CA ALA A 127 5.43 -1.64 10.93
C ALA A 127 6.82 -1.14 11.39
N LEU A 128 6.89 -0.45 12.53
CA LEU A 128 8.14 -0.03 13.17
C LEU A 128 8.95 -1.25 13.64
N THR A 129 8.32 -2.17 14.36
CA THR A 129 8.96 -3.41 14.83
C THR A 129 9.47 -4.26 13.68
N ALA A 130 8.74 -4.30 12.56
CA ALA A 130 9.15 -5.00 11.35
C ALA A 130 10.23 -4.25 10.53
N GLY A 131 10.73 -3.10 10.99
CA GLY A 131 11.73 -2.29 10.29
C GLY A 131 11.24 -1.65 8.99
N LYS A 132 9.92 -1.61 8.75
CA LYS A 132 9.34 -1.04 7.53
C LYS A 132 9.27 0.48 7.55
N ILE A 133 9.29 1.08 8.73
CA ILE A 133 9.32 2.51 8.95
C ILE A 133 10.30 2.84 10.08
N THR A 134 10.81 4.06 10.08
CA THR A 134 11.69 4.56 11.15
C THR A 134 10.87 5.04 12.36
N ALA A 135 11.52 5.18 13.53
CA ALA A 135 10.89 5.73 14.74
C ALA A 135 10.32 7.15 14.50
N ALA A 136 11.06 8.00 13.78
CA ALA A 136 10.61 9.35 13.42
C ALA A 136 9.33 9.30 12.53
N GLN A 137 9.28 8.38 11.56
CA GLN A 137 8.10 8.18 10.72
C GLN A 137 6.91 7.66 11.53
N ALA A 138 7.14 6.73 12.47
CA ALA A 138 6.08 6.22 13.34
C ALA A 138 5.48 7.34 14.21
N THR A 139 6.33 8.15 14.84
CA THR A 139 5.90 9.30 15.65
C THR A 139 5.08 10.30 14.81
N ALA A 140 5.57 10.68 13.63
CA ALA A 140 4.87 11.60 12.74
C ALA A 140 3.52 11.04 12.25
N GLN A 141 3.42 9.74 12.01
CA GLN A 141 2.17 9.10 11.61
C GLN A 141 1.17 9.06 12.76
N LYS A 142 1.61 8.67 13.97
CA LYS A 142 0.75 8.62 15.16
C LYS A 142 0.18 9.99 15.53
N ALA A 143 0.99 11.06 15.42
CA ALA A 143 0.54 12.43 15.69
C ALA A 143 -0.66 12.85 14.82
N LYS A 144 -0.78 12.30 13.60
CA LYS A 144 -1.86 12.60 12.65
C LYS A 144 -3.00 11.57 12.67
N THR A 145 -2.88 10.49 13.45
CA THR A 145 -3.83 9.37 13.38
C THR A 145 -5.22 9.80 13.80
N THR A 146 -5.36 10.49 14.93
CA THR A 146 -6.66 10.92 15.45
C THR A 146 -7.40 11.82 14.45
N GLU A 147 -6.72 12.83 13.90
CA GLU A 147 -7.30 13.71 12.89
C GLU A 147 -7.77 12.93 11.64
N ARG A 148 -6.91 12.05 11.12
CA ARG A 148 -7.21 11.25 9.92
C ARG A 148 -8.38 10.30 10.13
N VAL A 149 -8.44 9.63 11.28
CA VAL A 149 -9.54 8.72 11.65
C VAL A 149 -10.83 9.52 11.84
N THR A 150 -10.79 10.65 12.55
CA THR A 150 -11.95 11.52 12.74
C THR A 150 -12.51 12.01 11.40
N ASN A 151 -11.63 12.44 10.50
CA ASN A 151 -12.02 12.85 9.16
C ASN A 151 -12.61 11.69 8.34
N MET A 152 -12.04 10.50 8.45
CA MET A 152 -12.55 9.29 7.77
C MET A 152 -13.95 8.90 8.28
N VAL A 153 -14.18 8.95 9.58
CA VAL A 153 -15.46 8.60 10.21
C VAL A 153 -16.56 9.62 9.87
N ASN A 154 -16.23 10.90 9.83
CA ASN A 154 -17.19 11.97 9.56
C ASN A 154 -17.52 12.15 8.07
N ASN A 155 -16.61 11.79 7.17
CA ASN A 155 -16.78 12.06 5.74
C ASN A 155 -17.65 10.99 5.05
N VAL A 156 -18.66 11.45 4.31
CA VAL A 156 -19.46 10.64 3.37
C VAL A 156 -18.63 10.37 2.11
N LYS A 157 -17.56 9.57 2.21
CA LYS A 157 -16.78 9.17 1.02
C LYS A 157 -16.89 7.67 0.77
N TYR A 158 -18.10 7.20 0.56
CA TYR A 158 -18.29 5.97 -0.17
C TYR A 158 -18.47 6.26 -1.68
N LYS A 159 -17.51 6.90 -2.30
CA LYS A 159 -17.27 6.66 -3.73
C LYS A 159 -16.71 5.25 -3.77
N GLY A 160 -17.55 4.31 -4.15
CA GLY A 160 -17.19 2.90 -4.30
C GLY A 160 -15.78 2.82 -4.86
N TYR A 161 -15.01 1.93 -4.34
CA TYR A 161 -13.57 1.70 -4.58
C TYR A 161 -13.28 1.47 -6.08
N LYS A 162 -13.61 2.45 -6.89
CA LYS A 162 -13.09 2.63 -8.25
C LYS A 162 -11.77 3.35 -8.06
N GLY A 163 -10.70 2.61 -8.33
CA GLY A 163 -9.35 3.11 -8.26
C GLY A 163 -9.26 4.54 -8.78
N PHE A 164 -8.43 5.31 -8.13
CA PHE A 164 -8.06 6.68 -8.44
C PHE A 164 -7.86 6.82 -9.96
N LYS A 165 -8.91 7.15 -10.71
CA LYS A 165 -8.77 7.63 -12.07
C LYS A 165 -8.24 9.03 -11.95
N GLY A 166 -6.99 9.22 -12.37
CA GLY A 166 -6.37 10.51 -12.51
C GLY A 166 -7.32 11.47 -13.21
N GLY A 167 -7.55 12.63 -12.60
CA GLY A 167 -8.34 13.68 -13.20
C GLY A 167 -7.72 14.10 -14.52
N ASN A 168 -8.50 14.01 -15.60
CA ASN A 168 -8.25 14.79 -16.79
C ASN A 168 -8.34 16.27 -16.39
N ARG A 169 -7.23 16.96 -16.51
CA ARG A 169 -7.23 18.42 -16.65
C ARG A 169 -7.56 18.71 -18.10
N ALA A 170 -8.69 19.36 -18.34
CA ALA A 170 -8.91 20.18 -19.51
C ALA A 170 -8.05 21.43 -19.42
#